data_91056d46c167792be96a64a737839f2f
#
_entry.id   91056d46c167792be96a64a737839f2f
#
_cell.length_a   1.000
_cell.length_b   1.000
_cell.length_c   1.000
_cell.angle_alpha   90.00
_cell.angle_beta   90.00
_cell.angle_gamma   90.00
#
_symmetry.space_group_name_H-M   'P 1'
#
loop_
_entity.id
_entity.type
_entity.pdbx_description
1 polymer ?
#
loop_
_entity_poly.entity_id
_entity_poly.type
_entity_poly.pdbx_seq_one_letter_code
_entity_poly.pdbx_strand_id
1 'polypeptide(L)' 'MESTDQLSKIGKKQLEDGQYENALNSFESAISLNQNDPDLWNLKGIALRSLGRYDEAVECFNKSLEIDPRDKNSS' A
#
# COMPACT_ATOMS: atom_id res chain seq x y z
N MET A 1 -16.80 12.53 4.74
CA MET A 1 -15.73 12.60 3.75
C MET A 1 -14.59 11.68 4.17
N GLU A 2 -14.18 10.81 3.28
CA GLU A 2 -13.14 9.86 3.61
C GLU A 2 -11.77 10.50 3.51
N SER A 3 -10.94 10.20 4.48
CA SER A 3 -9.56 10.67 4.49
C SER A 3 -8.62 9.51 4.15
N THR A 4 -7.36 9.86 3.86
CA THR A 4 -6.34 8.86 3.63
C THR A 4 -6.22 7.91 4.80
N ASP A 5 -6.31 8.43 6.03
CA ASP A 5 -6.23 7.59 7.22
C ASP A 5 -7.37 6.59 7.30
N GLN A 6 -8.59 7.03 6.99
CA GLN A 6 -9.74 6.14 7.02
C GLN A 6 -9.61 5.03 5.98
N LEU A 7 -9.22 5.41 4.76
CA LEU A 7 -9.04 4.42 3.69
C LEU A 7 -7.93 3.44 4.03
N SER A 8 -6.86 3.93 4.63
CA SER A 8 -5.76 3.07 5.05
C SER A 8 -6.22 2.06 6.10
N LYS A 9 -7.00 2.51 7.08
CA LYS A 9 -7.52 1.62 8.12
C LYS A 9 -8.46 0.57 7.54
N ILE A 10 -9.33 0.99 6.62
CA ILE A 10 -10.24 0.06 5.96
C ILE A 10 -9.44 -0.99 5.20
N GLY A 11 -8.44 -0.55 4.46
CA GLY A 11 -7.62 -1.48 3.69
C GLY A 11 -6.87 -2.46 4.57
N LYS A 12 -6.32 -1.98 5.68
CA LYS A 12 -5.61 -2.87 6.61
C LYS A 12 -6.54 -3.93 7.19
N LYS A 13 -7.76 -3.53 7.53
CA LYS A 13 -8.74 -4.49 8.04
C LYS A 13 -9.08 -5.52 6.98
N GLN A 14 -9.25 -5.06 5.74
CA GLN A 14 -9.54 -5.97 4.65
C GLN A 14 -8.40 -6.95 4.41
N LEU A 15 -7.15 -6.49 4.56
CA LEU A 15 -6.00 -7.40 4.47
C LEU A 15 -6.07 -8.48 5.53
N GLU A 16 -6.38 -8.09 6.77
CA GLU A 16 -6.49 -9.04 7.87
C GLU A 16 -7.58 -10.06 7.62
N ASP A 17 -8.65 -9.63 6.97
CA ASP A 17 -9.79 -10.50 6.69
C ASP A 17 -9.59 -11.35 5.43
N GLY A 18 -8.47 -11.19 4.75
CA GLY A 18 -8.20 -11.94 3.53
C GLY A 18 -8.87 -11.37 2.30
N GLN A 19 -9.43 -10.17 2.41
CA GLN A 19 -10.10 -9.49 1.28
C GLN A 19 -9.09 -8.66 0.52
N TYR A 20 -8.17 -9.33 -0.16
CA TYR A 20 -7.00 -8.67 -0.74
C TYR A 20 -7.36 -7.72 -1.88
N GLU A 21 -8.34 -8.07 -2.71
CA GLU A 21 -8.75 -7.17 -3.79
C GLU A 21 -9.44 -5.93 -3.25
N ASN A 22 -10.27 -6.09 -2.24
CA ASN A 22 -10.90 -4.94 -1.60
C ASN A 22 -9.84 -4.06 -0.94
N ALA A 23 -8.87 -4.68 -0.29
CA ALA A 23 -7.78 -3.93 0.33
C ALA A 23 -6.99 -3.16 -0.72
N LEU A 24 -6.71 -3.80 -1.85
CA LEU A 24 -6.00 -3.14 -2.95
C LEU A 24 -6.76 -1.89 -3.41
N ASN A 25 -8.06 -2.01 -3.60
CA ASN A 25 -8.89 -0.88 -4.01
C ASN A 25 -8.84 0.24 -2.98
N SER A 26 -8.90 -0.11 -1.69
CA SER A 26 -8.84 0.89 -0.62
C SER A 26 -7.51 1.64 -0.65
N PHE A 27 -6.41 0.92 -0.80
CA PHE A 27 -5.09 1.55 -0.84
C PHE A 27 -4.91 2.39 -2.09
N GLU A 28 -5.43 1.96 -3.23
CA GLU A 28 -5.36 2.76 -4.45
C GLU A 28 -6.13 4.08 -4.29
N SER A 29 -7.30 4.01 -3.66
CA SER A 29 -8.06 5.22 -3.39
C SER A 29 -7.29 6.16 -2.47
N ALA A 30 -6.66 5.60 -1.43
CA ALA A 30 -5.87 6.41 -0.51
C ALA A 30 -4.68 7.05 -1.22
N ILE A 31 -4.02 6.31 -2.10
CA ILE A 31 -2.89 6.83 -2.85
C ILE A 31 -3.31 7.97 -3.76
N SER A 32 -4.49 7.89 -4.35
CA SER A 32 -4.96 8.97 -5.21
C SER A 32 -5.14 10.27 -4.42
N LEU A 33 -5.35 10.18 -3.12
CA LEU A 33 -5.45 11.36 -2.25
C LEU A 33 -4.09 11.83 -1.76
N ASN A 34 -3.13 10.92 -1.62
CA ASN A 34 -1.79 11.27 -1.14
C ASN A 34 -0.76 10.33 -1.77
N GLN A 35 -0.19 10.77 -2.89
CA GLN A 35 0.73 9.93 -3.66
C GLN A 35 2.13 9.84 -3.05
N ASN A 36 2.42 10.66 -2.06
CA ASN A 36 3.75 10.72 -1.46
C ASN A 36 3.83 10.01 -0.12
N ASP A 37 2.88 9.15 0.17
CA ASP A 37 2.87 8.39 1.43
C ASP A 37 3.47 7.01 1.17
N PRO A 38 4.70 6.75 1.63
CA PRO A 38 5.36 5.47 1.36
C PRO A 38 4.62 4.29 1.99
N ASP A 39 3.95 4.52 3.12
CA ASP A 39 3.21 3.43 3.77
C ASP A 39 2.10 2.91 2.88
N LEU A 40 1.41 3.80 2.17
CA LEU A 40 0.33 3.39 1.28
C LEU A 40 0.85 2.56 0.13
N TRP A 41 1.98 2.94 -0.46
CA TRP A 41 2.58 2.15 -1.52
C TRP A 41 3.01 0.78 -1.02
N ASN A 42 3.57 0.75 0.19
CA ASN A 42 3.97 -0.51 0.80
C ASN A 42 2.76 -1.42 1.03
N LEU A 43 1.68 -0.87 1.57
CA LEU A 43 0.46 -1.63 1.83
C LEU A 43 -0.15 -2.14 0.53
N LYS A 44 -0.15 -1.31 -0.51
CA LYS A 44 -0.64 -1.75 -1.81
C LYS A 44 0.20 -2.92 -2.31
N GLY A 45 1.52 -2.84 -2.14
CA GLY A 45 2.40 -3.94 -2.54
C GLY A 45 2.08 -5.23 -1.80
N ILE A 46 1.78 -5.12 -0.51
CA ILE A 46 1.41 -6.30 0.28
C ILE A 46 0.14 -6.93 -0.26
N ALA A 47 -0.86 -6.11 -0.60
CA ALA A 47 -2.11 -6.64 -1.16
C ALA A 47 -1.85 -7.32 -2.50
N LEU A 48 -1.03 -6.72 -3.35
CA LEU A 48 -0.69 -7.30 -4.65
C LEU A 48 0.05 -8.62 -4.47
N ARG A 49 1.01 -8.66 -3.55
CA ARG A 49 1.75 -9.89 -3.28
C ARG A 49 0.81 -11.00 -2.83
N SER A 50 -0.15 -10.66 -1.97
CA SER A 50 -1.12 -11.64 -1.49
C SER A 50 -1.99 -12.17 -2.62
N LEU A 51 -2.19 -11.37 -3.67
CA LEU A 51 -2.95 -11.79 -4.85
C LEU A 51 -2.09 -12.54 -5.85
N GLY A 52 -0.78 -12.68 -5.59
CA GLY A 52 0.11 -13.34 -6.53
C GLY A 52 0.63 -12.44 -7.63
N ARG A 53 0.36 -11.15 -7.55
CA ARG A 53 0.78 -10.17 -8.55
C ARG A 53 2.12 -9.58 -8.14
N TYR A 54 3.17 -10.41 -8.22
CA TYR A 54 4.46 -10.08 -7.62
C TYR A 54 5.18 -8.95 -8.33
N ASP A 55 5.10 -8.89 -9.66
CA ASP A 55 5.77 -7.82 -10.40
C ASP A 55 5.24 -6.46 -9.99
N GLU A 56 3.93 -6.35 -9.87
CA GLU A 56 3.31 -5.10 -9.46
C GLU A 56 3.63 -4.78 -8.01
N ALA A 57 3.70 -5.81 -7.17
CA ALA A 57 4.05 -5.61 -5.78
C ALA A 57 5.46 -5.02 -5.64
N VAL A 58 6.40 -5.56 -6.42
CA VAL A 58 7.77 -5.06 -6.40
C VAL A 58 7.81 -3.59 -6.80
N GLU A 59 7.05 -3.21 -7.83
CA GLU A 59 7.00 -1.82 -8.24
C GLU A 59 6.50 -0.92 -7.12
N CYS A 60 5.50 -1.38 -6.37
CA CYS A 60 4.99 -0.59 -5.25
C CYS A 60 6.02 -0.47 -4.13
N PHE A 61 6.73 -1.55 -3.82
CA PHE A 61 7.76 -1.51 -2.80
C PHE A 61 8.89 -0.58 -3.22
N ASN A 62 9.28 -0.60 -4.49
CA ASN A 62 10.29 0.31 -5.01
C ASN A 62 9.83 1.75 -4.92
N LYS A 63 8.56 2.00 -5.23
CA LYS A 63 8.01 3.35 -5.14
C LYS A 63 8.04 3.84 -3.70
N SER A 64 7.70 2.97 -2.76
CA SER A 64 7.77 3.31 -1.35
C SER A 64 9.19 3.73 -0.95
N LEU A 65 10.18 2.99 -1.42
CA LEU A 65 11.58 3.30 -1.11
C LEU A 65 12.05 4.60 -1.79
N GLU A 66 11.53 4.89 -2.98
CA GLU A 66 11.85 6.16 -3.64
C GLU A 66 11.36 7.35 -2.83
N ILE A 67 10.18 7.22 -2.25
CA ILE A 67 9.59 8.30 -1.47
C ILE A 67 10.32 8.44 -0.13
N ASP A 68 10.62 7.31 0.51
CA ASP A 68 11.25 7.31 1.82
C ASP A 68 12.34 6.23 1.88
N PRO A 69 13.58 6.61 1.61
CA PRO A 69 14.68 5.64 1.59
C PRO A 69 15.29 5.33 2.96
N ARG A 70 14.59 5.63 4.04
CA ARG A 70 15.14 5.44 5.39
C ARG A 70 15.62 4.02 5.62
N ASP A 71 14.89 3.06 5.10
CA ASP A 71 15.23 1.65 5.35
C ASP A 71 16.58 1.29 4.76
N LYS A 72 16.97 1.96 3.69
CA LYS A 72 18.26 1.70 3.06
C LYS A 72 19.42 2.14 3.93
N ASN A 73 19.18 3.09 4.81
CA ASN A 73 20.23 3.68 5.62
C ASN A 73 20.34 3.04 6.99
N SER A 74 19.49 2.08 7.27
CA SER A 74 19.47 1.44 8.58
C SER A 74 20.59 0.41 8.73
N SER A 75 21.27 0.11 7.68
CA SER A 75 22.34 -0.87 7.70
C SER A 75 23.57 -0.33 8.41
#